data_3aa2539ac95095c753037b64f0ca162e
#
_entry.id   3aa2539ac95095c753037b64f0ca162e
#
_cell.length_a   1.000
_cell.length_b   1.000
_cell.length_c   1.000
_cell.angle_alpha   90.00
_cell.angle_beta   90.00
_cell.angle_gamma   90.00
#
_symmetry.space_group_name_H-M   'P 1'
#
loop_
_entity.id
_entity.type
_entity.pdbx_description
1 polymer ?
#
loop_
_entity_poly.entity_id
_entity_poly.type
_entity_poly.pdbx_seq_one_letter_code
_entity_poly.pdbx_strand_id
1 'polypeptide(L)'
;LGVLSSTHLAVLAFADMYDHISLHIYTSMVVFHGGFCWAFLTHFALPNPHPKGKKLRLLSLAGALISLLVMTISIGRGVRQRREELDSDSNIIPLDALQPWIDVAAPAEFILFFSLLGCLASFSWDLHDDSSQLEDTSIE
;
A
#
# COMPACT_ATOMS: atom_id res chain seq x y z
N LEU A 1 6.52 6.07 -10.39
CA LEU A 1 6.03 5.46 -9.13
C LEU A 1 6.12 3.94 -9.18
N GLY A 2 5.57 3.26 -10.21
CA GLY A 2 5.55 1.78 -10.29
C GLY A 2 6.93 1.14 -10.20
N VAL A 3 7.91 1.61 -10.97
CA VAL A 3 9.29 1.09 -10.92
C VAL A 3 9.91 1.28 -9.52
N LEU A 4 9.72 2.44 -8.90
CA LEU A 4 10.23 2.72 -7.57
C LEU A 4 9.62 1.74 -6.54
N SER A 5 8.30 1.60 -6.54
CA SER A 5 7.62 0.66 -5.62
C SER A 5 8.04 -0.78 -5.85
N SER A 6 8.20 -1.22 -7.11
CA SER A 6 8.65 -2.58 -7.43
C SER A 6 10.09 -2.85 -6.97
N THR A 7 10.99 -1.89 -7.11
CA THR A 7 12.36 -2.00 -6.61
C THR A 7 12.38 -2.14 -5.08
N HIS A 8 11.60 -1.31 -4.38
CA HIS A 8 11.51 -1.39 -2.91
C HIS A 8 10.81 -2.66 -2.43
N LEU A 9 9.83 -3.18 -3.19
CA LEU A 9 9.20 -4.47 -2.91
C LEU A 9 10.23 -5.62 -3.01
N ALA A 10 11.11 -5.59 -4.00
CA ALA A 10 12.20 -6.57 -4.09
C ALA A 10 13.15 -6.47 -2.89
N VAL A 11 13.52 -5.25 -2.47
CA VAL A 11 14.36 -5.05 -1.27
C VAL A 11 13.61 -5.54 -0.02
N LEU A 12 12.31 -5.25 0.10
CA LEU A 12 11.47 -5.67 1.23
C LEU A 12 11.43 -7.19 1.39
N ALA A 13 11.43 -7.94 0.27
CA ALA A 13 11.45 -9.40 0.30
C ALA A 13 12.71 -9.99 0.94
N PHE A 14 13.82 -9.23 0.99
CA PHE A 14 15.08 -9.63 1.61
C PHE A 14 15.33 -8.94 2.95
N ALA A 15 14.61 -7.85 3.24
CA ALA A 15 14.75 -7.12 4.51
C ALA A 15 13.97 -7.85 5.60
N ASP A 16 14.67 -8.69 6.36
CA ASP A 16 14.11 -9.37 7.52
C ASP A 16 13.71 -8.35 8.60
N MET A 17 12.56 -8.57 9.21
CA MET A 17 12.04 -7.73 10.28
C MET A 17 12.87 -7.86 11.57
N TYR A 18 13.57 -8.98 11.77
CA TYR A 18 14.40 -9.22 12.95
C TYR A 18 15.78 -8.56 12.84
N ASP A 19 16.44 -8.73 11.70
CA ASP A 19 17.82 -8.27 11.51
C ASP A 19 17.89 -6.85 10.92
N HIS A 20 16.85 -6.43 10.15
CA HIS A 20 16.87 -5.19 9.36
C HIS A 20 15.58 -4.37 9.52
N ILE A 21 15.06 -4.23 10.76
CA ILE A 21 13.78 -3.58 11.02
C ILE A 21 13.66 -2.17 10.44
N SER A 22 14.70 -1.36 10.50
CA SER A 22 14.68 0.01 9.95
C SER A 22 14.55 0.01 8.44
N LEU A 23 15.23 -0.91 7.75
CA LEU A 23 15.16 -1.08 6.31
C LEU A 23 13.78 -1.64 5.91
N HIS A 24 13.27 -2.61 6.66
CA HIS A 24 11.94 -3.18 6.46
C HIS A 24 10.85 -2.10 6.56
N ILE A 25 10.84 -1.32 7.63
CA ILE A 25 9.88 -0.21 7.83
C ILE A 25 10.00 0.81 6.70
N TYR A 26 11.21 1.23 6.34
CA TYR A 26 11.42 2.21 5.27
C TYR A 26 10.90 1.70 3.92
N THR A 27 11.28 0.49 3.52
CA THR A 27 10.87 -0.09 2.24
C THR A 27 9.36 -0.35 2.18
N SER A 28 8.74 -0.82 3.26
CA SER A 28 7.28 -0.96 3.39
C SER A 28 6.57 0.37 3.19
N MET A 29 7.05 1.44 3.85
CA MET A 29 6.48 2.78 3.68
C MET A 29 6.54 3.24 2.22
N VAL A 30 7.68 3.07 1.54
CA VAL A 30 7.82 3.46 0.12
C VAL A 30 6.91 2.64 -0.78
N VAL A 31 6.81 1.31 -0.56
CA VAL A 31 5.95 0.42 -1.35
C VAL A 31 4.48 0.81 -1.21
N PHE A 32 4.00 0.94 0.01
CA PHE A 32 2.58 1.17 0.26
C PHE A 32 2.12 2.60 -0.07
N HIS A 33 2.92 3.62 0.24
CA HIS A 33 2.61 4.99 -0.18
C HIS A 33 2.69 5.13 -1.70
N GLY A 34 3.71 4.56 -2.34
CA GLY A 34 3.84 4.56 -3.79
C GLY A 34 2.70 3.82 -4.49
N GLY A 35 2.31 2.66 -3.96
CA GLY A 35 1.17 1.89 -4.44
C GLY A 35 -0.16 2.64 -4.29
N PHE A 36 -0.38 3.26 -3.14
CA PHE A 36 -1.57 4.10 -2.92
C PHE A 36 -1.60 5.31 -3.88
N CYS A 37 -0.51 6.06 -4.00
CA CYS A 37 -0.42 7.18 -4.92
C CYS A 37 -0.66 6.74 -6.38
N TRP A 38 -0.11 5.59 -6.79
CA TRP A 38 -0.35 5.04 -8.11
C TRP A 38 -1.84 4.72 -8.31
N ALA A 39 -2.47 3.99 -7.40
CA ALA A 39 -3.88 3.62 -7.47
C ALA A 39 -4.79 4.86 -7.49
N PHE A 40 -4.47 5.86 -6.67
CA PHE A 40 -5.18 7.14 -6.61
C PHE A 40 -5.09 7.90 -7.94
N LEU A 41 -3.88 8.09 -8.47
CA LEU A 41 -3.69 8.79 -9.75
C LEU A 41 -4.38 8.05 -10.90
N THR A 42 -4.31 6.73 -10.93
CA THR A 42 -4.96 5.92 -11.96
C THR A 42 -6.48 6.02 -11.90
N HIS A 43 -7.07 6.17 -10.70
CA HIS A 43 -8.52 6.39 -10.56
C HIS A 43 -8.99 7.64 -11.32
N PHE A 44 -8.22 8.73 -11.30
CA PHE A 44 -8.56 9.97 -11.99
C PHE A 44 -8.11 10.01 -13.45
N ALA A 45 -7.12 9.22 -13.81
CA ALA A 45 -6.59 9.19 -15.18
C ALA A 45 -7.44 8.36 -16.15
N LEU A 46 -8.30 7.45 -15.65
CA LEU A 46 -9.14 6.60 -16.51
C LEU A 46 -10.31 7.40 -17.10
N PRO A 47 -10.38 7.50 -18.44
CA PRO A 47 -11.55 8.05 -19.11
C PRO A 47 -12.69 7.02 -19.05
N ASN A 48 -13.90 7.46 -18.74
CA ASN A 48 -15.14 6.67 -18.79
C ASN A 48 -15.08 5.28 -18.10
N PRO A 49 -14.70 5.22 -16.82
CA PRO A 49 -14.57 3.92 -16.14
C PRO A 49 -15.94 3.23 -15.97
N HIS A 50 -15.97 1.91 -16.13
CA HIS A 50 -17.16 1.10 -15.88
C HIS A 50 -17.72 1.36 -14.46
N PRO A 51 -19.05 1.54 -14.27
CA PRO A 51 -19.63 1.95 -12.97
C PRO A 51 -19.29 1.01 -11.80
N LYS A 52 -19.28 -0.31 -12.05
CA LYS A 52 -18.93 -1.31 -11.01
C LYS A 52 -17.45 -1.24 -10.66
N GLY A 53 -16.56 -1.13 -11.66
CA GLY A 53 -15.12 -0.95 -11.48
C GLY A 53 -14.81 0.31 -10.70
N LYS A 54 -15.45 1.44 -11.04
CA LYS A 54 -15.32 2.71 -10.33
C LYS A 54 -15.73 2.62 -8.85
N LYS A 55 -16.86 1.95 -8.56
CA LYS A 55 -17.33 1.74 -7.17
C LYS A 55 -16.34 0.91 -6.35
N LEU A 56 -15.89 -0.23 -6.90
CA LEU A 56 -14.92 -1.09 -6.22
C LEU A 56 -13.61 -0.33 -5.97
N ARG A 57 -13.11 0.39 -6.96
CA ARG A 57 -11.89 1.19 -6.86
C ARG A 57 -11.97 2.25 -5.77
N LEU A 58 -13.10 2.97 -5.69
CA LEU A 58 -13.31 4.00 -4.68
C LEU A 58 -13.36 3.40 -3.27
N LEU A 59 -14.06 2.27 -3.09
CA LEU A 59 -14.12 1.55 -1.81
C LEU A 59 -12.74 1.04 -1.40
N SER A 60 -12.00 0.48 -2.34
CA SER A 60 -10.63 0.00 -2.12
C SER A 60 -9.67 1.15 -1.78
N LEU A 61 -9.76 2.28 -2.46
CA LEU A 61 -8.97 3.48 -2.13
C LEU A 61 -9.28 4.02 -0.74
N ALA A 62 -10.56 4.02 -0.32
CA ALA A 62 -10.93 4.43 1.03
C ALA A 62 -10.34 3.47 2.09
N GLY A 63 -10.45 2.16 1.88
CA GLY A 63 -9.84 1.15 2.74
C GLY A 63 -8.31 1.29 2.80
N ALA A 64 -7.67 1.49 1.66
CA ALA A 64 -6.23 1.69 1.56
C ALA A 64 -5.78 2.96 2.31
N LEU A 65 -6.51 4.08 2.17
CA LEU A 65 -6.19 5.32 2.87
C LEU A 65 -6.28 5.17 4.39
N ILE A 66 -7.38 4.58 4.89
CA ILE A 66 -7.57 4.36 6.33
C ILE A 66 -6.45 3.48 6.88
N SER A 67 -6.17 2.36 6.22
CA SER A 67 -5.12 1.42 6.64
C SER A 67 -3.73 2.04 6.59
N LEU A 68 -3.43 2.82 5.56
CA LEU A 68 -2.16 3.53 5.43
C LEU A 68 -1.96 4.54 6.56
N LEU A 69 -3.02 5.27 6.93
CA LEU A 69 -2.98 6.21 8.06
C LEU A 69 -2.76 5.48 9.38
N VAL A 70 -3.50 4.38 9.64
CA VAL A 70 -3.35 3.57 10.86
C VAL A 70 -1.93 3.04 10.97
N MET A 71 -1.41 2.43 9.91
CA MET A 71 -0.05 1.89 9.85
C MET A 71 1.00 2.98 10.10
N THR A 72 0.93 4.10 9.36
CA THR A 72 1.89 5.20 9.47
C THR A 72 1.88 5.84 10.86
N ILE A 73 0.69 6.08 11.43
CA ILE A 73 0.57 6.67 12.77
C ILE A 73 1.08 5.70 13.84
N SER A 74 0.75 4.41 13.76
CA SER A 74 1.20 3.41 14.72
C SER A 74 2.72 3.29 14.74
N ILE A 75 3.34 3.05 13.59
CA ILE A 75 4.80 2.94 13.49
C ILE A 75 5.49 4.26 13.88
N GLY A 76 4.98 5.40 13.40
CA GLY A 76 5.53 6.71 13.73
C GLY A 76 5.52 7.01 15.22
N ARG A 77 4.42 6.65 15.92
CA ARG A 77 4.33 6.80 17.39
C ARG A 77 5.29 5.86 18.11
N GLY A 78 5.36 4.60 17.69
CA GLY A 78 6.28 3.63 18.29
C GLY A 78 7.73 4.06 18.18
N VAL A 79 8.17 4.48 17.00
CA VAL A 79 9.53 4.96 16.77
C VAL A 79 9.82 6.23 17.57
N ARG A 80 8.87 7.19 17.63
CA ARG A 80 9.05 8.43 18.38
C ARG A 80 9.15 8.18 19.87
N GLN A 81 8.22 7.43 20.46
CA GLN A 81 8.22 7.10 21.88
C GLN A 81 9.52 6.44 22.28
N ARG A 82 10.03 5.54 21.46
CA ARG A 82 11.25 4.82 21.75
C ARG A 82 12.51 5.69 21.64
N ARG A 83 12.54 6.65 20.71
CA ARG A 83 13.64 7.63 20.64
C ARG A 83 13.72 8.52 21.89
N GLU A 84 12.57 8.82 22.50
CA GLU A 84 12.50 9.63 23.73
C GLU A 84 12.97 8.82 24.95
N GLU A 85 12.84 7.48 24.94
CA GLU A 85 13.26 6.58 26.03
C GLU A 85 14.72 6.13 25.94
N LEU A 86 15.28 6.05 24.74
CA LEU A 86 16.66 5.66 24.51
C LEU A 86 17.58 6.88 24.62
N ASP A 87 18.50 6.82 25.57
CA ASP A 87 19.62 7.77 25.65
C ASP A 87 20.41 7.76 24.32
N SER A 88 20.92 8.90 23.90
CA SER A 88 21.31 9.28 22.53
C SER A 88 22.29 8.35 21.79
N ASP A 89 22.85 7.33 22.43
CA ASP A 89 23.97 6.55 21.89
C ASP A 89 23.58 5.21 21.20
N SER A 90 22.35 4.72 21.35
CA SER A 90 21.96 3.47 20.68
C SER A 90 21.04 3.70 19.49
N ASN A 91 21.58 3.52 18.27
CA ASN A 91 20.81 3.57 17.02
C ASN A 91 19.94 2.32 16.77
N ILE A 92 19.94 1.35 17.69
CA ILE A 92 19.24 0.08 17.54
C ILE A 92 17.97 0.10 18.40
N ILE A 93 16.82 0.10 17.75
CA ILE A 93 15.52 -0.02 18.42
C ILE A 93 15.20 -1.52 18.54
N PRO A 94 15.12 -2.10 19.75
CA PRO A 94 14.78 -3.50 19.89
C PRO A 94 13.33 -3.76 19.47
N LEU A 95 13.12 -4.87 18.74
CA LEU A 95 11.82 -5.25 18.17
C LEU A 95 10.73 -5.35 19.24
N ASP A 96 11.05 -5.94 20.39
CA ASP A 96 10.10 -6.12 21.51
C ASP A 96 9.50 -4.79 22.00
N ALA A 97 10.25 -3.71 21.90
CA ALA A 97 9.80 -2.40 22.29
C ALA A 97 8.78 -1.78 21.30
N LEU A 98 8.79 -2.24 20.05
CA LEU A 98 7.84 -1.84 19.03
C LEU A 98 6.63 -2.76 18.93
N GLN A 99 6.63 -3.91 19.63
CA GLN A 99 5.60 -4.93 19.50
C GLN A 99 4.16 -4.40 19.64
N PRO A 100 3.80 -3.55 20.62
CA PRO A 100 2.44 -3.02 20.74
C PRO A 100 1.98 -2.20 19.52
N TRP A 101 2.92 -1.55 18.85
CA TRP A 101 2.65 -0.76 17.63
C TRP A 101 2.60 -1.62 16.39
N ILE A 102 3.40 -2.69 16.34
CA ILE A 102 3.39 -3.70 15.29
C ILE A 102 2.08 -4.47 15.30
N ASP A 103 1.56 -4.84 16.46
CA ASP A 103 0.28 -5.55 16.60
C ASP A 103 -0.91 -4.77 16.02
N VAL A 104 -0.80 -3.45 15.94
CA VAL A 104 -1.80 -2.59 15.26
C VAL A 104 -1.45 -2.38 13.80
N ALA A 105 -0.17 -2.20 13.48
CA ALA A 105 0.29 -1.91 12.13
C ALA A 105 0.15 -3.11 11.19
N ALA A 106 0.44 -4.34 11.65
CA ALA A 106 0.43 -5.52 10.82
C ALA A 106 -0.97 -5.86 10.24
N PRO A 107 -2.07 -5.87 11.02
CA PRO A 107 -3.40 -6.03 10.43
C PRO A 107 -3.76 -4.93 9.43
N ALA A 108 -3.36 -3.69 9.71
CA ALA A 108 -3.59 -2.58 8.79
C ALA A 108 -2.81 -2.76 7.47
N GLU A 109 -1.59 -3.29 7.52
CA GLU A 109 -0.79 -3.63 6.35
C GLU A 109 -1.48 -4.66 5.46
N PHE A 110 -2.05 -5.72 6.04
CA PHE A 110 -2.83 -6.71 5.30
C PHE A 110 -4.07 -6.08 4.63
N ILE A 111 -4.82 -5.25 5.36
CA ILE A 111 -6.01 -4.58 4.80
C ILE A 111 -5.58 -3.64 3.66
N LEU A 112 -4.47 -2.92 3.81
CA LEU A 112 -3.90 -2.07 2.78
C LEU A 112 -3.53 -2.87 1.53
N PHE A 113 -2.83 -4.00 1.69
CA PHE A 113 -2.45 -4.89 0.61
C PHE A 113 -3.68 -5.39 -0.18
N PHE A 114 -4.70 -5.93 0.51
CA PHE A 114 -5.93 -6.40 -0.14
C PHE A 114 -6.72 -5.26 -0.79
N SER A 115 -6.70 -4.07 -0.21
CA SER A 115 -7.31 -2.88 -0.80
C SER A 115 -6.62 -2.49 -2.11
N LEU A 116 -5.30 -2.53 -2.18
CA LEU A 116 -4.55 -2.27 -3.42
C LEU A 116 -4.81 -3.35 -4.47
N LEU A 117 -4.92 -4.63 -4.07
CA LEU A 117 -5.36 -5.71 -4.97
C LEU A 117 -6.79 -5.48 -5.48
N GLY A 118 -7.69 -5.00 -4.63
CA GLY A 118 -9.05 -4.62 -5.02
C GLY A 118 -9.08 -3.50 -6.07
N CYS A 119 -8.17 -2.50 -5.94
CA CYS A 119 -7.98 -1.49 -6.97
C CYS A 119 -7.54 -2.12 -8.30
N LEU A 120 -6.56 -3.04 -8.29
CA LEU A 120 -6.11 -3.74 -9.49
C LEU A 120 -7.23 -4.58 -10.10
N ALA A 121 -7.96 -5.36 -9.30
CA ALA A 121 -9.06 -6.18 -9.76
C ALA A 121 -10.18 -5.34 -10.40
N SER A 122 -10.34 -4.08 -9.99
CA SER A 122 -11.37 -3.19 -10.55
C SER A 122 -11.17 -2.91 -12.05
N PHE A 123 -9.96 -3.02 -12.57
CA PHE A 123 -9.67 -2.81 -13.99
C PHE A 123 -10.21 -3.92 -14.90
N SER A 124 -10.51 -5.11 -14.36
CA SER A 124 -11.08 -6.20 -15.15
C SER A 124 -12.42 -5.83 -15.80
N TRP A 125 -13.22 -4.97 -15.14
CA TRP A 125 -14.46 -4.47 -15.74
C TRP A 125 -14.23 -3.46 -16.85
N ASP A 126 -13.23 -2.59 -16.71
CA ASP A 126 -12.90 -1.59 -17.72
C ASP A 126 -12.37 -2.26 -19.00
N LEU A 127 -11.53 -3.30 -18.85
CA LEU A 127 -10.97 -4.06 -19.96
C LEU A 127 -12.03 -4.91 -20.70
N HIS A 128 -13.04 -5.41 -19.98
CA HIS A 128 -14.09 -6.25 -20.59
C HIS A 128 -15.04 -5.41 -21.45
N ASP A 129 -15.36 -4.20 -21.02
CA ASP A 129 -16.23 -3.27 -21.78
C ASP A 129 -15.58 -2.86 -23.11
N ASP A 130 -14.28 -2.55 -23.11
CA ASP A 130 -13.55 -2.19 -24.33
C ASP A 130 -13.52 -3.33 -25.36
N SER A 131 -13.40 -4.58 -24.91
CA SER A 131 -13.39 -5.73 -25.82
C SER A 131 -14.72 -5.96 -26.51
N SER A 132 -15.85 -5.76 -25.83
CA SER A 132 -17.19 -5.91 -26.41
C SER A 132 -17.52 -4.83 -27.45
N GLN A 133 -17.02 -3.60 -27.28
CA GLN A 133 -17.21 -2.51 -28.25
C GLN A 133 -16.39 -2.74 -29.54
N LEU A 134 -15.21 -3.36 -29.44
CA LEU A 134 -14.39 -3.68 -30.62
C LEU A 134 -14.98 -4.79 -31.48
N GLU A 135 -15.68 -5.77 -30.88
CA GLU A 135 -16.40 -6.83 -31.62
C GLU A 135 -17.57 -6.25 -32.42
N ASP A 136 -18.37 -5.34 -31.85
CA ASP A 136 -19.51 -4.73 -32.54
C ASP A 136 -19.08 -3.86 -33.74
N THR A 137 -17.95 -3.18 -33.66
CA THR A 137 -17.41 -2.34 -34.77
C THR A 137 -16.77 -3.16 -35.89
N SER A 138 -16.45 -4.43 -35.68
CA SER A 138 -15.84 -5.31 -36.71
C SER A 138 -16.87 -6.02 -37.60
N ILE A 139 -18.18 -5.88 -37.34
CA ILE A 139 -19.27 -6.55 -38.05
C ILE A 139 -19.96 -5.59 -39.03
N GLU A 140 -19.68 -4.31 -39.03
CA GLU A 140 -20.13 -3.33 -40.02
C GLU A 140 -19.14 -3.17 -41.19
#